data_db758bfd18ab146b5327478da6c34be1
#
_entry.id   db758bfd18ab146b5327478da6c34be1
#
_cell.length_a   1.000
_cell.length_b   1.000
_cell.length_c   1.000
_cell.angle_alpha   90.00
_cell.angle_beta   90.00
_cell.angle_gamma   90.00
#
_symmetry.space_group_name_H-M   'P 1'
#
loop_
_entity.id
_entity.type
_entity.pdbx_description
1 polymer ?
#
loop_
_entity_poly.entity_id
_entity_poly.type
_entity_poly.pdbx_seq_one_letter_code
_entity_poly.pdbx_strand_id
1 'polypeptide(L)'
;MDSHSYSRLPDVKGYAWFIFDQVNWYRSQSAAYTERNGGKPLPALAFFHIPLPEYNQAAADESAILIGTRMEKACAPLLNTGMFAAMKEAGDVMGTFVGHDHDNDYSVMWHGILLAYGRFTGGNTEYNHLQNDARVILMKENVRTFTTWIRTKGGEIVDKTIYPDSYRKDDWRKRPPVGEK
;
A
#
# COMPACT_ATOMS: atom_id res chain seq x y z
N MET A 1 -10.37 -5.58 4.17
CA MET A 1 -11.48 -4.59 4.35
C MET A 1 -12.23 -4.47 3.05
N ASP A 2 -13.54 -4.24 3.07
CA ASP A 2 -14.34 -4.02 1.86
C ASP A 2 -14.24 -2.55 1.42
N SER A 3 -13.69 -2.32 0.24
CA SER A 3 -13.61 -0.99 -0.40
C SER A 3 -14.84 -0.66 -1.26
N HIS A 4 -15.86 -1.50 -1.20
CA HIS A 4 -17.07 -1.43 -2.00
C HIS A 4 -16.82 -1.55 -3.53
N SER A 5 -17.76 -1.09 -4.36
CA SER A 5 -17.69 -1.13 -5.82
C SER A 5 -17.91 0.27 -6.38
N TYR A 6 -19.12 0.60 -6.84
CA TYR A 6 -19.45 1.92 -7.38
C TYR A 6 -20.17 2.79 -6.35
N SER A 7 -20.04 4.11 -6.50
CA SER A 7 -20.76 5.08 -5.68
C SER A 7 -22.27 4.85 -5.76
N ARG A 8 -22.93 4.96 -4.60
CA ARG A 8 -24.41 4.91 -4.51
C ARG A 8 -25.03 6.31 -4.45
N LEU A 9 -24.20 7.37 -4.44
CA LEU A 9 -24.70 8.75 -4.46
C LEU A 9 -24.92 9.18 -5.92
N PRO A 10 -26.11 9.67 -6.29
CA PRO A 10 -26.44 9.99 -7.69
C PRO A 10 -25.56 11.09 -8.30
N ASP A 11 -25.08 12.00 -7.48
CA ASP A 11 -24.24 13.16 -7.83
C ASP A 11 -22.73 12.88 -7.76
N VAL A 12 -22.33 11.72 -7.23
CA VAL A 12 -20.93 11.29 -7.14
C VAL A 12 -20.71 10.09 -8.05
N LYS A 13 -20.06 10.30 -9.19
CA LYS A 13 -19.73 9.25 -10.14
C LYS A 13 -18.46 8.49 -9.75
N GLY A 14 -18.30 7.29 -10.33
CA GLY A 14 -17.11 6.48 -10.16
C GLY A 14 -17.20 5.53 -8.96
N TYR A 15 -16.09 5.26 -8.34
CA TYR A 15 -15.98 4.23 -7.29
C TYR A 15 -16.44 4.72 -5.92
N ALA A 16 -16.93 3.78 -5.11
CA ALA A 16 -17.25 4.01 -3.71
C ALA A 16 -15.98 4.09 -2.86
N TRP A 17 -16.12 4.51 -1.64
CA TRP A 17 -15.06 4.75 -0.67
C TRP A 17 -15.36 4.02 0.64
N PHE A 18 -14.38 3.93 1.53
CA PHE A 18 -14.63 3.50 2.89
C PHE A 18 -15.62 4.45 3.58
N ILE A 19 -16.71 3.93 4.08
CA ILE A 19 -17.68 4.74 4.83
C ILE A 19 -17.18 5.02 6.25
N PHE A 20 -17.74 6.02 6.92
CA PHE A 20 -17.31 6.41 8.26
C PHE A 20 -17.40 5.27 9.28
N ASP A 21 -18.40 4.40 9.18
CA ASP A 21 -18.54 3.24 10.08
C ASP A 21 -17.35 2.28 9.95
N GLN A 22 -16.82 2.08 8.74
CA GLN A 22 -15.62 1.26 8.52
C GLN A 22 -14.37 1.93 9.09
N VAL A 23 -14.24 3.24 8.94
CA VAL A 23 -13.13 4.01 9.55
C VAL A 23 -13.20 3.91 11.07
N ASN A 24 -14.38 4.10 11.66
CA ASN A 24 -14.60 3.98 13.10
C ASN A 24 -14.34 2.55 13.61
N TRP A 25 -14.79 1.54 12.87
CA TRP A 25 -14.50 0.14 13.18
C TRP A 25 -12.99 -0.12 13.22
N TYR A 26 -12.27 0.32 12.16
CA TYR A 26 -10.82 0.16 12.10
C TYR A 26 -10.14 0.83 13.32
N ARG A 27 -10.47 2.08 13.59
CA ARG A 27 -9.91 2.83 14.73
C ARG A 27 -10.15 2.09 16.06
N SER A 28 -11.36 1.57 16.26
CA SER A 28 -11.72 0.82 17.47
C SER A 28 -10.92 -0.48 17.59
N GLN A 29 -10.75 -1.24 16.48
CA GLN A 29 -9.96 -2.46 16.48
C GLN A 29 -8.48 -2.18 16.76
N SER A 30 -7.90 -1.19 16.07
CA SER A 30 -6.51 -0.79 16.27
C SER A 30 -6.24 -0.36 17.71
N ALA A 31 -7.13 0.47 18.29
CA ALA A 31 -7.02 0.88 19.69
C ALA A 31 -7.08 -0.30 20.65
N ALA A 32 -8.01 -1.23 20.44
CA ALA A 32 -8.17 -2.41 21.30
C ALA A 32 -6.94 -3.35 21.23
N TYR A 33 -6.36 -3.54 20.03
CA TYR A 33 -5.12 -4.31 19.90
C TYR A 33 -3.92 -3.60 20.51
N THR A 34 -3.83 -2.29 20.36
CA THR A 34 -2.77 -1.47 20.98
C THR A 34 -2.83 -1.55 22.50
N GLU A 35 -4.02 -1.44 23.09
CA GLU A 35 -4.23 -1.58 24.54
C GLU A 35 -3.78 -2.97 25.04
N ARG A 36 -4.23 -4.05 24.37
CA ARG A 36 -3.83 -5.43 24.71
C ARG A 36 -2.32 -5.67 24.57
N ASN A 37 -1.65 -4.90 23.72
CA ASN A 37 -0.20 -4.94 23.53
C ASN A 37 0.56 -3.94 24.40
N GLY A 38 0.00 -3.55 25.53
CA GLY A 38 0.66 -2.66 26.48
C GLY A 38 0.86 -1.23 25.97
N GLY A 39 -0.07 -0.72 25.17
CA GLY A 39 -0.04 0.62 24.60
C GLY A 39 0.85 0.78 23.36
N LYS A 40 1.38 -0.31 22.81
CA LYS A 40 2.22 -0.30 21.61
C LYS A 40 1.43 -0.81 20.39
N PRO A 41 1.32 -0.05 19.29
CA PRO A 41 0.66 -0.51 18.08
C PRO A 41 1.30 -1.79 17.53
N LEU A 42 0.47 -2.80 17.24
CA LEU A 42 0.93 -4.03 16.61
C LEU A 42 1.28 -3.78 15.13
N PRO A 43 2.36 -4.38 14.61
CA PRO A 43 2.64 -4.34 13.18
C PRO A 43 1.49 -4.94 12.38
N ALA A 44 0.89 -4.17 11.48
CA ALA A 44 -0.27 -4.58 10.70
C ALA A 44 -0.10 -4.30 9.20
N LEU A 45 -0.82 -5.04 8.38
CA LEU A 45 -1.01 -4.80 6.96
C LEU A 45 -2.50 -4.69 6.65
N ALA A 46 -2.87 -3.82 5.73
CA ALA A 46 -4.25 -3.64 5.28
C ALA A 46 -4.41 -4.12 3.83
N PHE A 47 -5.48 -4.87 3.58
CA PHE A 47 -5.81 -5.42 2.26
C PHE A 47 -7.23 -5.00 1.87
N PHE A 48 -7.37 -4.45 0.67
CA PHE A 48 -8.65 -4.07 0.08
C PHE A 48 -8.51 -3.96 -1.43
N HIS A 49 -9.62 -3.83 -2.18
CA HIS A 49 -9.58 -3.92 -3.63
C HIS A 49 -9.31 -2.57 -4.31
N ILE A 50 -10.16 -1.58 -4.08
CA ILE A 50 -10.07 -0.26 -4.74
C ILE A 50 -9.07 0.62 -3.98
N PRO A 51 -8.07 1.20 -4.67
CA PRO A 51 -7.03 2.01 -4.01
C PRO A 51 -7.59 3.28 -3.36
N LEU A 52 -6.91 3.76 -2.32
CA LEU A 52 -7.19 5.06 -1.71
C LEU A 52 -6.71 6.21 -2.62
N PRO A 53 -7.32 7.41 -2.53
CA PRO A 53 -6.85 8.59 -3.28
C PRO A 53 -5.37 8.91 -3.10
N GLU A 54 -4.79 8.54 -1.96
CA GLU A 54 -3.38 8.72 -1.61
C GLU A 54 -2.42 7.98 -2.54
N TYR A 55 -2.85 6.90 -3.21
CA TYR A 55 -2.04 6.23 -4.22
C TYR A 55 -1.67 7.15 -5.39
N ASN A 56 -2.60 8.00 -5.82
CA ASN A 56 -2.32 9.00 -6.86
C ASN A 56 -1.40 10.11 -6.34
N GLN A 57 -1.57 10.54 -5.09
CA GLN A 57 -0.73 11.58 -4.48
C GLN A 57 0.72 11.08 -4.33
N ALA A 58 0.90 9.89 -3.79
CA ALA A 58 2.21 9.28 -3.62
C ALA A 58 2.94 9.04 -4.94
N ALA A 59 2.22 8.56 -5.96
CA ALA A 59 2.79 8.29 -7.28
C ALA A 59 3.06 9.56 -8.11
N ALA A 60 2.52 10.71 -7.72
CA ALA A 60 2.80 12.02 -8.32
C ALA A 60 3.94 12.78 -7.62
N ASP A 61 4.38 12.33 -6.45
CA ASP A 61 5.52 12.94 -5.75
C ASP A 61 6.82 12.50 -6.42
N GLU A 62 7.43 13.41 -7.19
CA GLU A 62 8.73 13.20 -7.86
C GLU A 62 9.86 12.85 -6.88
N SER A 63 9.66 13.17 -5.61
CA SER A 63 10.61 12.84 -4.56
C SER A 63 10.43 11.42 -4.01
N ALA A 64 9.34 10.74 -4.27
CA ALA A 64 9.09 9.39 -3.79
C ALA A 64 9.87 8.34 -4.59
N ILE A 65 10.28 7.26 -3.90
CA ILE A 65 10.83 6.08 -4.57
C ILE A 65 9.67 5.17 -4.92
N LEU A 66 9.39 5.04 -6.22
CA LEU A 66 8.41 4.11 -6.77
C LEU A 66 9.15 2.91 -7.36
N ILE A 67 8.77 1.70 -6.96
CA ILE A 67 9.38 0.45 -7.43
C ILE A 67 8.27 -0.42 -8.03
N GLY A 68 8.52 -0.95 -9.23
CA GLY A 68 7.55 -1.69 -10.02
C GLY A 68 6.99 -0.88 -11.18
N THR A 69 5.93 -1.38 -11.80
CA THR A 69 5.33 -0.83 -13.01
C THR A 69 4.07 -0.03 -12.68
N ARG A 70 4.00 1.19 -13.22
CA ARG A 70 2.82 2.06 -13.21
C ARG A 70 2.48 2.44 -14.64
N MET A 71 1.46 1.82 -15.19
CA MET A 71 1.00 2.11 -16.56
C MET A 71 -0.26 2.96 -16.59
N GLU A 72 -0.98 3.03 -15.47
CA GLU A 72 -2.22 3.79 -15.37
C GLU A 72 -2.34 4.55 -14.05
N LYS A 73 -3.21 5.56 -14.06
CA LYS A 73 -3.58 6.30 -12.86
C LYS A 73 -4.44 5.40 -11.97
N ALA A 74 -4.22 5.43 -10.66
CA ALA A 74 -5.06 4.70 -9.73
C ALA A 74 -6.53 5.15 -9.82
N CYS A 75 -7.43 4.22 -10.10
CA CYS A 75 -8.88 4.43 -10.19
C CYS A 75 -9.50 4.50 -8.79
N ALA A 76 -9.07 5.49 -8.03
CA ALA A 76 -9.51 5.73 -6.66
C ALA A 76 -10.86 6.48 -6.61
N PRO A 77 -11.61 6.39 -5.50
CA PRO A 77 -12.84 7.15 -5.30
C PRO A 77 -12.59 8.67 -5.29
N LEU A 78 -13.63 9.43 -5.65
CA LEU A 78 -13.60 10.90 -5.61
C LEU A 78 -13.71 11.44 -4.19
N LEU A 79 -14.41 10.72 -3.30
CA LEU A 79 -14.55 11.11 -1.90
C LEU A 79 -13.55 10.32 -1.03
N ASN A 80 -13.03 11.01 -0.03
CA ASN A 80 -12.10 10.46 0.95
C ASN A 80 -12.62 10.69 2.36
N THR A 81 -12.81 9.64 3.11
CA THR A 81 -13.29 9.67 4.51
C THR A 81 -12.16 9.63 5.53
N GLY A 82 -10.91 9.68 5.09
CA GLY A 82 -9.75 9.73 5.97
C GLY A 82 -9.28 8.35 6.48
N MET A 83 -9.54 7.26 5.77
CA MET A 83 -9.03 5.94 6.16
C MET A 83 -7.49 5.91 6.23
N PHE A 84 -6.80 6.57 5.29
CA PHE A 84 -5.34 6.70 5.35
C PHE A 84 -4.88 7.46 6.59
N ALA A 85 -5.53 8.59 6.88
CA ALA A 85 -5.23 9.39 8.08
C ALA A 85 -5.45 8.57 9.37
N ALA A 86 -6.55 7.81 9.43
CA ALA A 86 -6.82 6.93 10.57
C ALA A 86 -5.71 5.88 10.77
N MET A 87 -5.24 5.23 9.70
CA MET A 87 -4.11 4.29 9.74
C MET A 87 -2.81 4.98 10.16
N LYS A 88 -2.57 6.19 9.67
CA LYS A 88 -1.38 6.97 10.01
C LYS A 88 -1.37 7.38 11.49
N GLU A 89 -2.50 7.83 12.02
CA GLU A 89 -2.65 8.20 13.44
C GLU A 89 -2.52 7.00 14.37
N ALA A 90 -3.14 5.88 14.01
CA ALA A 90 -3.07 4.64 14.79
C ALA A 90 -1.65 4.06 14.86
N GLY A 91 -0.85 4.24 13.81
CA GLY A 91 0.55 3.85 13.78
C GLY A 91 0.80 2.34 13.71
N ASP A 92 -0.21 1.52 13.51
CA ASP A 92 -0.12 0.06 13.40
C ASP A 92 0.18 -0.39 11.96
N VAL A 93 -0.47 0.21 10.95
CA VAL A 93 -0.36 -0.20 9.55
C VAL A 93 0.99 0.19 8.96
N MET A 94 1.76 -0.79 8.51
CA MET A 94 3.02 -0.63 7.80
C MET A 94 2.83 -0.49 6.28
N GLY A 95 1.78 -1.12 5.74
CA GLY A 95 1.51 -1.09 4.31
C GLY A 95 0.07 -1.46 3.98
N THR A 96 -0.40 -0.92 2.85
CA THR A 96 -1.68 -1.27 2.24
C THR A 96 -1.44 -1.96 0.90
N PHE A 97 -2.26 -2.96 0.61
CA PHE A 97 -2.16 -3.76 -0.61
C PHE A 97 -3.51 -3.78 -1.31
N VAL A 98 -3.51 -3.38 -2.58
CA VAL A 98 -4.71 -3.20 -3.39
C VAL A 98 -4.62 -3.96 -4.71
N GLY A 99 -5.75 -4.06 -5.42
CA GLY A 99 -5.84 -4.55 -6.79
C GLY A 99 -6.47 -3.49 -7.70
N HIS A 100 -7.50 -3.85 -8.45
CA HIS A 100 -8.35 -3.00 -9.25
C HIS A 100 -7.74 -2.56 -10.58
N ASP A 101 -6.63 -1.85 -10.56
CA ASP A 101 -5.95 -1.35 -11.76
C ASP A 101 -4.97 -2.43 -12.25
N HIS A 102 -5.32 -3.14 -13.33
CA HIS A 102 -4.65 -4.39 -13.74
C HIS A 102 -3.24 -4.19 -14.29
N ASP A 103 -2.94 -2.99 -14.78
CA ASP A 103 -1.65 -2.63 -15.36
C ASP A 103 -0.71 -1.92 -14.37
N ASN A 104 -1.05 -1.97 -13.09
CA ASN A 104 -0.20 -1.49 -12.01
C ASN A 104 0.27 -2.65 -11.11
N ASP A 105 1.55 -2.64 -10.78
CA ASP A 105 2.11 -3.51 -9.73
C ASP A 105 3.11 -2.79 -8.83
N TYR A 106 3.17 -1.47 -8.94
CA TYR A 106 4.11 -0.64 -8.19
C TYR A 106 3.86 -0.63 -6.68
N SER A 107 4.89 -0.21 -5.98
CA SER A 107 4.85 0.14 -4.57
C SER A 107 5.60 1.44 -4.32
N VAL A 108 5.05 2.28 -3.45
CA VAL A 108 5.59 3.61 -3.13
C VAL A 108 5.34 3.94 -1.67
N MET A 109 6.30 4.60 -1.03
CA MET A 109 6.13 5.03 0.36
C MET A 109 5.38 6.36 0.44
N TRP A 110 4.36 6.43 1.28
CA TRP A 110 3.63 7.66 1.58
C TRP A 110 3.50 7.87 3.08
N HIS A 111 4.10 8.93 3.58
CA HIS A 111 4.10 9.26 5.01
C HIS A 111 4.41 8.09 5.97
N GLY A 112 5.27 7.16 5.54
CA GLY A 112 5.70 6.01 6.36
C GLY A 112 4.80 4.77 6.26
N ILE A 113 3.77 4.79 5.41
CA ILE A 113 2.97 3.62 5.04
C ILE A 113 3.29 3.24 3.59
N LEU A 114 3.59 1.98 3.33
CA LEU A 114 3.79 1.49 1.97
C LEU A 114 2.44 1.36 1.27
N LEU A 115 2.28 1.99 0.12
CA LEU A 115 1.14 1.81 -0.78
C LEU A 115 1.57 0.89 -1.91
N ALA A 116 0.98 -0.30 -2.02
CA ALA A 116 1.41 -1.31 -2.99
C ALA A 116 0.22 -1.92 -3.73
N TYR A 117 0.39 -2.15 -5.03
CA TYR A 117 -0.52 -2.97 -5.82
C TYR A 117 -0.15 -4.45 -5.72
N GLY A 118 -1.15 -5.30 -5.68
CA GLY A 118 -1.01 -6.70 -6.04
C GLY A 118 -0.82 -6.83 -7.56
N ARG A 119 -0.15 -7.89 -8.01
CA ARG A 119 -0.11 -8.24 -9.42
C ARG A 119 -1.41 -8.96 -9.80
N PHE A 120 -1.94 -8.68 -10.98
CA PHE A 120 -3.08 -9.39 -11.52
C PHE A 120 -2.76 -10.88 -11.74
N THR A 121 -3.59 -11.78 -11.22
CA THR A 121 -3.37 -13.23 -11.28
C THR A 121 -4.41 -13.97 -12.12
N GLY A 122 -5.57 -13.37 -12.38
CA GLY A 122 -6.67 -14.00 -13.10
C GLY A 122 -6.43 -14.14 -14.60
N GLY A 123 -7.25 -14.96 -15.25
CA GLY A 123 -7.39 -14.99 -16.70
C GLY A 123 -8.71 -14.33 -17.14
N ASN A 124 -8.87 -14.07 -18.44
CA ASN A 124 -10.11 -13.57 -19.02
C ASN A 124 -10.57 -12.21 -18.46
N THR A 125 -9.66 -11.28 -18.31
CA THR A 125 -9.98 -9.89 -17.98
C THR A 125 -10.15 -9.04 -19.24
N GLU A 126 -10.75 -7.86 -19.09
CA GLU A 126 -10.94 -6.89 -20.20
C GLU A 126 -9.59 -6.34 -20.71
N TYR A 127 -8.64 -6.14 -19.82
CA TYR A 127 -7.29 -5.68 -20.15
C TYR A 127 -6.27 -6.20 -19.14
N ASN A 128 -5.08 -6.46 -19.62
CA ASN A 128 -3.92 -6.83 -18.81
C ASN A 128 -2.66 -6.85 -19.71
N HIS A 129 -1.85 -5.81 -19.62
CA HIS A 129 -0.60 -5.72 -20.37
C HIS A 129 0.58 -6.36 -19.62
N LEU A 130 0.46 -6.47 -18.30
CA LEU A 130 1.44 -7.17 -17.47
C LEU A 130 1.15 -8.67 -17.46
N GLN A 131 2.20 -9.49 -17.35
CA GLN A 131 2.06 -10.92 -17.19
C GLN A 131 1.31 -11.24 -15.88
N ASN A 132 0.47 -12.29 -15.92
CA ASN A 132 -0.26 -12.78 -14.75
C ASN A 132 0.70 -13.38 -13.74
N ASP A 133 0.79 -12.76 -12.56
CA ASP A 133 1.74 -13.09 -11.52
C ASP A 133 1.11 -12.85 -10.15
N ALA A 134 1.88 -12.94 -9.07
CA ALA A 134 1.38 -12.70 -7.72
C ALA A 134 2.38 -11.89 -6.88
N ARG A 135 1.87 -10.94 -6.10
CA ARG A 135 2.67 -10.32 -5.06
C ARG A 135 2.76 -11.22 -3.84
N VAL A 136 3.97 -11.48 -3.40
CA VAL A 136 4.28 -12.24 -2.18
C VAL A 136 4.71 -11.28 -1.09
N ILE A 137 4.29 -11.54 0.15
CA ILE A 137 4.64 -10.76 1.34
C ILE A 137 5.16 -11.72 2.39
N LEU A 138 6.36 -11.47 2.88
CA LEU A 138 6.99 -12.24 3.95
C LEU A 138 7.14 -11.36 5.19
N MET A 139 6.41 -11.70 6.24
CA MET A 139 6.47 -11.05 7.54
C MET A 139 7.20 -11.92 8.56
N LYS A 140 7.79 -11.28 9.56
CA LYS A 140 8.24 -11.93 10.79
C LYS A 140 7.40 -11.41 11.95
N GLU A 141 6.99 -12.31 12.83
CA GLU A 141 6.23 -11.96 14.03
C GLU A 141 7.02 -10.97 14.91
N ASN A 142 6.31 -10.01 15.49
CA ASN A 142 6.86 -8.97 16.39
C ASN A 142 7.94 -8.05 15.79
N VAL A 143 8.07 -8.00 14.47
CA VAL A 143 9.04 -7.14 13.79
C VAL A 143 8.32 -6.16 12.86
N ARG A 144 8.63 -4.86 12.97
CA ARG A 144 8.06 -3.81 12.10
C ARG A 144 8.80 -3.69 10.77
N THR A 145 8.97 -4.84 10.09
CA THR A 145 9.51 -4.91 8.74
C THR A 145 8.88 -6.07 8.00
N PHE A 146 8.88 -6.03 6.70
CA PHE A 146 8.48 -7.13 5.83
C PHE A 146 9.21 -7.02 4.50
N THR A 147 9.31 -8.16 3.81
CA THR A 147 9.82 -8.23 2.44
C THR A 147 8.65 -8.51 1.50
N THR A 148 8.62 -7.83 0.35
CA THR A 148 7.63 -8.13 -0.68
C THR A 148 8.28 -8.16 -2.06
N TRP A 149 7.71 -8.96 -2.97
CA TRP A 149 8.15 -9.11 -4.35
C TRP A 149 7.02 -9.61 -5.24
N ILE A 150 7.18 -9.48 -6.54
CA ILE A 150 6.34 -10.16 -7.51
C ILE A 150 6.96 -11.51 -7.84
N ARG A 151 6.17 -12.57 -7.73
CA ARG A 151 6.51 -13.91 -8.20
C ARG A 151 5.84 -14.16 -9.53
N THR A 152 6.62 -14.28 -10.59
CA THR A 152 6.08 -14.49 -11.93
C THR A 152 5.63 -15.95 -12.13
N LYS A 153 4.75 -16.18 -13.10
CA LYS A 153 4.29 -17.53 -13.48
C LYS A 153 5.47 -18.45 -13.85
N GLY A 154 6.54 -17.90 -14.41
CA GLY A 154 7.79 -18.62 -14.70
C GLY A 154 8.68 -18.90 -13.51
N GLY A 155 8.33 -18.38 -12.33
CA GLY A 155 9.08 -18.57 -11.10
C GLY A 155 10.13 -17.51 -10.80
N GLU A 156 10.29 -16.49 -11.65
CA GLU A 156 11.15 -15.35 -11.36
C GLU A 156 10.67 -14.53 -10.16
N ILE A 157 11.61 -13.85 -9.54
CA ILE A 157 11.36 -12.87 -8.48
C ILE A 157 11.77 -11.51 -9.03
N VAL A 158 10.81 -10.58 -9.13
CA VAL A 158 11.05 -9.21 -9.56
C VAL A 158 10.56 -8.21 -8.51
N ASP A 159 11.11 -7.00 -8.54
CA ASP A 159 10.74 -5.88 -7.67
C ASP A 159 10.74 -6.23 -6.17
N LYS A 160 11.76 -6.99 -5.76
CA LYS A 160 11.93 -7.36 -4.35
C LYS A 160 12.34 -6.17 -3.52
N THR A 161 11.55 -5.86 -2.49
CA THR A 161 11.75 -4.73 -1.59
C THR A 161 11.65 -5.13 -0.13
N ILE A 162 12.28 -4.35 0.73
CA ILE A 162 12.21 -4.49 2.20
C ILE A 162 11.63 -3.19 2.76
N TYR A 163 10.49 -3.29 3.45
CA TYR A 163 9.92 -2.16 4.19
C TYR A 163 10.66 -1.95 5.52
N PRO A 164 11.02 -0.73 5.87
CA PRO A 164 10.94 0.50 5.08
C PRO A 164 12.19 0.80 4.24
N ASP A 165 13.23 -0.02 4.29
CA ASP A 165 14.59 0.31 3.88
C ASP A 165 14.74 0.58 2.38
N SER A 166 14.03 -0.16 1.52
CA SER A 166 14.09 0.04 0.07
C SER A 166 13.53 1.40 -0.39
N TYR A 167 12.81 2.11 0.48
CA TYR A 167 12.16 3.39 0.18
C TYR A 167 12.80 4.57 0.92
N ARG A 168 13.95 4.35 1.56
CA ARG A 168 14.73 5.42 2.20
C ARG A 168 15.66 6.06 1.19
N LYS A 169 15.60 7.38 1.11
CA LYS A 169 16.60 8.13 0.35
C LYS A 169 17.93 8.10 1.08
N ASP A 170 18.97 7.86 0.33
CA ASP A 170 20.33 7.99 0.82
C ASP A 170 20.64 9.47 1.10
N ASP A 171 20.73 9.83 2.35
CA ASP A 171 21.16 11.16 2.75
C ASP A 171 22.70 11.16 2.88
N TRP A 172 23.38 11.55 1.81
CA TRP A 172 24.83 11.63 1.74
C TRP A 172 25.44 12.46 2.88
N ARG A 173 24.68 13.40 3.47
CA ARG A 173 25.13 14.24 4.59
C ARG A 173 25.29 13.45 5.89
N LYS A 174 24.65 12.31 5.98
CA LYS A 174 24.73 11.39 7.13
C LYS A 174 25.79 10.31 6.95
N ARG A 175 26.45 10.25 5.80
CA ARG A 175 27.57 9.33 5.61
C ARG A 175 28.78 9.81 6.43
N PRO A 176 29.47 8.92 7.15
CA PRO A 176 30.74 9.30 7.77
C PRO A 176 31.71 9.79 6.68
N PRO A 177 32.58 10.79 6.97
CA PRO A 177 33.58 11.22 6.01
C PRO A 177 34.38 9.99 5.57
N VAL A 178 34.62 9.90 4.27
CA VAL A 178 35.53 8.87 3.73
C VAL A 178 36.88 9.16 4.34
N GLY A 179 37.38 8.25 5.21
CA GLY A 179 38.69 8.39 5.81
C GLY A 179 39.71 8.57 4.71
N GLU A 180 40.50 9.63 4.80
CA GLU A 180 41.70 9.76 3.99
C GLU A 180 42.56 8.52 4.26
N LYS A 181 42.91 7.80 3.18
CA LYS A 181 43.83 6.66 3.21
C LYS A 181 45.25 7.14 3.35
#